data_d24fb265b6bf88f19a04e958f2ff050e
#
_entry.id   d24fb265b6bf88f19a04e958f2ff050e
#
_cell.length_a   1.000
_cell.length_b   1.000
_cell.length_c   1.000
_cell.angle_alpha   90.00
_cell.angle_beta   90.00
_cell.angle_gamma   90.00
#
_symmetry.space_group_name_H-M   'P 1'
#
loop_
_entity.id
_entity.type
_entity.pdbx_description
1 polymer ?
#
loop_
_entity_poly.entity_id
_entity_poly.type
_entity_poly.pdbx_seq_one_letter_code
_entity_poly.pdbx_strand_id
1 'polypeptide(L)'
;GIEGFEDFIQTDAAINPGNSGGALVDLKGRLIGINTAILAPAGGNVGVGFAVPINMAKSIMEQLLRYGTVEHGRIGIGGQDMNQEIARGLGTTRTEGGVVTAIEPDSSADRAGLKVGDIVVAVDHVPVRNWISVVNRIALARVDADVTVTVERKGVLSDLHVTIAATPGKPRQTRGQQYQ
;
A
#
# COMPACT_ATOMS: atom_id res chain seq x y z
N GLY A 1 -12.84 -9.92 4.99
CA GLY A 1 -11.92 -8.81 5.01
C GLY A 1 -11.33 -8.61 3.64
N ILE A 2 -11.21 -7.39 3.19
CA ILE A 2 -10.41 -7.04 2.01
C ILE A 2 -8.97 -7.08 2.52
N GLU A 3 -8.33 -8.23 2.43
CA GLU A 3 -6.94 -8.40 2.85
C GLU A 3 -6.03 -7.62 1.91
N GLY A 4 -5.33 -6.60 2.43
CA GLY A 4 -4.04 -6.17 1.90
C GLY A 4 -3.89 -4.77 1.29
N PHE A 5 -4.94 -3.93 1.12
CA PHE A 5 -4.80 -2.59 0.53
C PHE A 5 -5.69 -1.57 1.24
N GLU A 6 -5.36 -1.24 2.49
CA GLU A 6 -6.18 -0.36 3.33
C GLU A 6 -5.52 1.01 3.54
N ASP A 7 -5.33 1.78 2.46
CA ASP A 7 -4.94 3.19 2.56
C ASP A 7 -6.10 4.08 2.11
N PHE A 8 -7.30 3.80 2.65
CA PHE A 8 -8.49 4.56 2.32
C PHE A 8 -8.44 5.96 2.90
N ILE A 9 -8.93 6.93 2.12
CA ILE A 9 -9.25 8.25 2.64
C ILE A 9 -10.50 8.11 3.50
N GLN A 10 -10.38 8.35 4.81
CA GLN A 10 -11.51 8.50 5.70
C GLN A 10 -12.06 9.93 5.59
N THR A 11 -13.37 10.07 5.48
CA THR A 11 -14.05 11.36 5.32
C THR A 11 -15.37 11.38 6.08
N ASP A 12 -15.77 12.56 6.53
CA ASP A 12 -17.11 12.87 7.07
C ASP A 12 -18.09 13.32 5.99
N ALA A 13 -17.63 13.44 4.73
CA ALA A 13 -18.53 13.67 3.60
C ALA A 13 -19.58 12.56 3.53
N ALA A 14 -20.83 12.94 3.23
CA ALA A 14 -21.96 12.02 3.24
C ALA A 14 -21.83 10.96 2.12
N ILE A 15 -21.20 9.84 2.45
CA ILE A 15 -21.16 8.66 1.56
C ILE A 15 -22.35 7.77 1.93
N ASN A 16 -23.22 7.53 0.97
CA ASN A 16 -24.46 6.73 1.13
C ASN A 16 -24.59 5.73 -0.03
N PRO A 17 -25.42 4.68 0.11
CA PRO A 17 -25.76 3.82 -1.01
C PRO A 17 -26.24 4.64 -2.21
N GLY A 18 -25.62 4.43 -3.36
CA GLY A 18 -25.90 5.17 -4.61
C GLY A 18 -24.78 6.12 -5.05
N ASN A 19 -23.89 6.59 -4.16
CA ASN A 19 -22.73 7.38 -4.56
C ASN A 19 -21.40 6.62 -4.55
N SER A 20 -21.41 5.29 -4.35
CA SER A 20 -20.25 4.42 -4.56
C SER A 20 -19.77 4.48 -6.01
N GLY A 21 -18.48 4.62 -6.22
CA GLY A 21 -17.87 4.87 -7.54
C GLY A 21 -17.89 6.36 -7.95
N GLY A 22 -18.57 7.22 -7.22
CA GLY A 22 -18.56 8.66 -7.42
C GLY A 22 -17.26 9.32 -6.96
N ALA A 23 -17.05 10.56 -7.38
CA ALA A 23 -15.85 11.32 -7.09
C ALA A 23 -15.87 11.88 -5.65
N LEU A 24 -14.75 11.73 -4.93
CA LEU A 24 -14.40 12.54 -3.78
C LEU A 24 -13.50 13.67 -4.25
N VAL A 25 -13.93 14.91 -4.05
CA VAL A 25 -13.19 16.10 -4.49
C VAL A 25 -12.81 17.00 -3.32
N ASP A 26 -11.71 17.72 -3.45
CA ASP A 26 -11.30 18.72 -2.47
C ASP A 26 -12.02 20.07 -2.73
N LEU A 27 -11.79 21.05 -1.85
CA LEU A 27 -12.36 22.39 -1.96
C LEU A 27 -11.93 23.19 -3.22
N LYS A 28 -10.94 22.69 -3.94
CA LYS A 28 -10.50 23.26 -5.24
C LYS A 28 -11.07 22.50 -6.43
N GLY A 29 -12.00 21.55 -6.20
CA GLY A 29 -12.60 20.72 -7.24
C GLY A 29 -11.67 19.64 -7.79
N ARG A 30 -10.54 19.33 -7.14
CA ARG A 30 -9.64 18.29 -7.59
C ARG A 30 -10.12 16.94 -7.11
N LEU A 31 -10.11 15.94 -7.99
CA LEU A 31 -10.41 14.56 -7.65
C LEU A 31 -9.31 14.00 -6.73
N ILE A 32 -9.67 13.60 -5.51
CA ILE A 32 -8.76 13.05 -4.50
C ILE A 32 -9.03 11.58 -4.20
N GLY A 33 -10.23 11.09 -4.50
CA GLY A 33 -10.58 9.68 -4.28
C GLY A 33 -11.83 9.26 -5.03
N ILE A 34 -12.09 7.97 -4.99
CA ILE A 34 -13.31 7.33 -5.52
C ILE A 34 -14.06 6.73 -4.33
N ASN A 35 -15.31 7.16 -4.13
CA ASN A 35 -16.15 6.68 -3.05
C ASN A 35 -16.31 5.16 -3.12
N THR A 36 -16.10 4.49 -2.00
CA THR A 36 -16.32 3.06 -1.87
C THR A 36 -17.50 2.78 -0.94
N ALA A 37 -17.83 1.51 -0.73
CA ALA A 37 -18.91 1.12 0.15
C ALA A 37 -18.60 1.48 1.61
N ILE A 38 -19.66 1.82 2.36
CA ILE A 38 -19.57 2.12 3.79
C ILE A 38 -19.45 0.80 4.54
N LEU A 39 -18.51 0.69 5.46
CA LEU A 39 -18.57 -0.29 6.54
C LEU A 39 -19.53 0.26 7.61
N ALA A 40 -20.84 0.17 7.38
CA ALA A 40 -21.81 0.47 8.41
C ALA A 40 -22.31 -0.84 9.03
N PRO A 41 -22.06 -1.08 10.33
CA PRO A 41 -22.81 -2.10 11.06
C PRO A 41 -24.28 -1.66 11.08
N ALA A 42 -25.17 -2.49 10.52
CA ALA A 42 -26.63 -2.32 10.59
C ALA A 42 -27.19 -0.95 10.11
N GLY A 43 -27.10 -0.68 8.81
CA GLY A 43 -28.17 0.10 8.13
C GLY A 43 -28.16 1.62 8.28
N GLY A 44 -27.09 2.26 8.73
CA GLY A 44 -27.03 3.72 8.81
C GLY A 44 -25.61 4.27 8.61
N ASN A 45 -25.52 5.44 7.95
CA ASN A 45 -24.29 6.20 7.90
C ASN A 45 -23.98 6.74 9.30
N VAL A 46 -22.95 6.20 9.96
CA VAL A 46 -22.44 6.69 11.25
C VAL A 46 -21.50 7.90 11.08
N GLY A 47 -21.59 8.64 9.97
CA GLY A 47 -20.79 9.83 9.73
C GLY A 47 -19.33 9.56 9.34
N VAL A 48 -18.99 8.33 8.94
CA VAL A 48 -17.67 7.96 8.47
C VAL A 48 -17.78 7.26 7.10
N GLY A 49 -17.19 7.87 6.08
CA GLY A 49 -17.08 7.32 4.74
C GLY A 49 -15.63 6.97 4.39
N PHE A 50 -15.46 6.11 3.41
CA PHE A 50 -14.15 5.72 2.88
C PHE A 50 -14.10 5.89 1.37
N ALA A 51 -12.97 6.37 0.87
CA ALA A 51 -12.71 6.49 -0.54
C ALA A 51 -11.34 5.90 -0.90
N VAL A 52 -11.25 5.24 -2.05
CA VAL A 52 -9.98 4.79 -2.62
C VAL A 52 -9.20 6.02 -3.07
N PRO A 53 -7.94 6.24 -2.62
CA PRO A 53 -7.13 7.36 -3.07
C PRO A 53 -6.98 7.38 -4.59
N ILE A 54 -7.07 8.54 -5.21
CA ILE A 54 -7.02 8.65 -6.67
C ILE A 54 -5.69 8.15 -7.27
N ASN A 55 -4.59 8.31 -6.54
CA ASN A 55 -3.29 7.82 -6.99
C ASN A 55 -3.26 6.29 -7.09
N MET A 56 -3.89 5.58 -6.14
CA MET A 56 -4.06 4.13 -6.17
C MET A 56 -4.95 3.71 -7.34
N ALA A 57 -6.11 4.35 -7.49
CA ALA A 57 -7.04 4.07 -8.59
C ALA A 57 -6.37 4.28 -9.95
N LYS A 58 -5.56 5.33 -10.10
CA LYS A 58 -4.82 5.62 -11.33
C LYS A 58 -3.79 4.54 -11.65
N SER A 59 -2.99 4.10 -10.66
CA SER A 59 -2.00 3.03 -10.87
C SER A 59 -2.66 1.71 -11.30
N ILE A 60 -3.79 1.35 -10.68
CA ILE A 60 -4.57 0.16 -11.05
C ILE A 60 -5.14 0.32 -12.46
N MET A 61 -5.72 1.46 -12.79
CA MET A 61 -6.27 1.75 -14.11
C MET A 61 -5.19 1.65 -15.21
N GLU A 62 -4.01 2.22 -14.99
CA GLU A 62 -2.90 2.15 -15.93
C GLU A 62 -2.45 0.71 -16.19
N GLN A 63 -2.39 -0.14 -15.17
CA GLN A 63 -2.09 -1.56 -15.33
C GLN A 63 -3.18 -2.28 -16.13
N LEU A 64 -4.45 -2.05 -15.82
CA LEU A 64 -5.55 -2.65 -16.54
C LEU A 64 -5.60 -2.25 -18.01
N LEU A 65 -5.36 -0.97 -18.33
CA LEU A 65 -5.34 -0.47 -19.70
C LEU A 65 -4.18 -1.04 -20.51
N ARG A 66 -3.01 -1.22 -19.89
CA ARG A 66 -1.80 -1.68 -20.59
C ARG A 66 -1.71 -3.20 -20.70
N TYR A 67 -2.15 -3.91 -19.65
CA TYR A 67 -1.87 -5.34 -19.50
C TYR A 67 -3.13 -6.19 -19.34
N GLY A 68 -4.31 -5.57 -19.17
CA GLY A 68 -5.58 -6.27 -18.95
C GLY A 68 -5.70 -6.95 -17.58
N THR A 69 -4.69 -6.83 -16.74
CA THR A 69 -4.64 -7.43 -15.39
C THR A 69 -3.87 -6.54 -14.43
N VAL A 70 -4.14 -6.71 -13.13
CA VAL A 70 -3.35 -6.07 -12.06
C VAL A 70 -2.48 -7.14 -11.45
N GLU A 71 -1.18 -6.93 -11.49
CA GLU A 71 -0.20 -7.75 -10.78
C GLU A 71 0.27 -7.01 -9.55
N HIS A 72 0.27 -7.70 -8.41
CA HIS A 72 0.76 -7.13 -7.18
C HIS A 72 2.24 -7.42 -7.01
N GLY A 73 3.00 -6.34 -6.84
CA GLY A 73 4.41 -6.41 -6.54
C GLY A 73 4.69 -6.84 -5.11
N ARG A 74 5.83 -7.50 -4.89
CA ARG A 74 6.37 -7.81 -3.57
C ARG A 74 7.90 -7.72 -3.60
N ILE A 75 8.50 -7.54 -2.42
CA ILE A 75 9.95 -7.59 -2.26
C ILE A 75 10.40 -8.59 -1.19
N GLY A 76 9.47 -9.23 -0.49
CA GLY A 76 9.75 -10.25 0.53
C GLY A 76 10.12 -9.67 1.89
N ILE A 77 9.36 -8.69 2.36
CA ILE A 77 9.51 -8.11 3.70
C ILE A 77 8.22 -8.21 4.50
N GLY A 78 8.37 -8.37 5.81
CA GLY A 78 7.33 -8.16 6.82
C GLY A 78 7.70 -6.98 7.71
N GLY A 79 6.70 -6.29 8.25
CA GLY A 79 6.96 -5.15 9.11
C GLY A 79 5.72 -4.68 9.86
N GLN A 80 5.88 -3.57 10.54
CA GLN A 80 4.83 -2.91 11.32
C GLN A 80 5.06 -1.40 11.38
N ASP A 81 4.07 -0.68 11.89
CA ASP A 81 4.17 0.76 12.09
C ASP A 81 5.25 1.11 13.12
N MET A 82 5.95 2.22 12.87
CA MET A 82 6.79 2.84 13.88
C MET A 82 5.93 3.40 15.02
N ASN A 83 6.46 3.33 16.23
CA ASN A 83 5.90 3.95 17.41
C ASN A 83 7.03 4.38 18.38
N GLN A 84 6.67 5.05 19.48
CA GLN A 84 7.65 5.56 20.45
C GLN A 84 8.45 4.44 21.15
N GLU A 85 7.87 3.29 21.38
CA GLU A 85 8.53 2.16 22.04
C GLU A 85 9.60 1.56 21.12
N ILE A 86 9.24 1.31 19.86
CA ILE A 86 10.17 0.82 18.83
C ILE A 86 11.29 1.83 18.59
N ALA A 87 10.95 3.13 18.51
CA ALA A 87 11.93 4.19 18.34
C ALA A 87 13.00 4.19 19.45
N ARG A 88 12.58 4.05 20.70
CA ARG A 88 13.51 3.92 21.84
C ARG A 88 14.38 2.68 21.71
N GLY A 89 13.80 1.53 21.35
CA GLY A 89 14.52 0.27 21.16
C GLY A 89 15.58 0.34 20.05
N LEU A 90 15.30 1.08 18.98
CA LEU A 90 16.21 1.27 17.84
C LEU A 90 17.16 2.47 18.01
N GLY A 91 17.03 3.25 19.09
CA GLY A 91 17.88 4.42 19.34
C GLY A 91 17.65 5.59 18.37
N THR A 92 16.42 5.74 17.87
CA THR A 92 16.02 6.84 16.97
C THR A 92 14.95 7.72 17.61
N THR A 93 14.78 8.92 17.10
CA THR A 93 13.68 9.83 17.46
C THR A 93 12.51 9.73 16.49
N ARG A 94 12.64 8.95 15.41
CA ARG A 94 11.63 8.80 14.38
C ARG A 94 10.47 7.95 14.88
N THR A 95 9.25 8.46 14.77
CA THR A 95 8.01 7.76 15.15
C THR A 95 7.08 7.49 13.98
N GLU A 96 7.46 7.93 12.76
CA GLU A 96 6.75 7.68 11.52
C GLU A 96 7.59 6.79 10.59
N GLY A 97 6.90 6.00 9.76
CA GLY A 97 7.49 5.04 8.82
C GLY A 97 7.10 3.60 9.15
N GLY A 98 7.67 2.66 8.40
CA GLY A 98 7.48 1.23 8.62
C GLY A 98 8.77 0.58 9.05
N VAL A 99 8.79 -0.15 10.19
CA VAL A 99 9.96 -0.92 10.59
C VAL A 99 9.90 -2.33 10.01
N VAL A 100 11.01 -2.76 9.42
CA VAL A 100 11.17 -4.12 8.89
C VAL A 100 11.36 -5.09 10.05
N THR A 101 10.46 -6.07 10.18
CA THR A 101 10.51 -7.09 11.25
C THR A 101 10.89 -8.48 10.74
N ALA A 102 10.74 -8.73 9.43
CA ALA A 102 11.09 -9.97 8.78
C ALA A 102 11.56 -9.73 7.34
N ILE A 103 12.47 -10.57 6.87
CA ILE A 103 12.92 -10.60 5.48
C ILE A 103 12.91 -12.06 5.04
N GLU A 104 12.28 -12.34 3.89
CA GLU A 104 12.31 -13.67 3.30
C GLU A 104 13.69 -13.94 2.71
N PRO A 105 14.32 -15.09 3.03
CA PRO A 105 15.60 -15.45 2.43
C PRO A 105 15.52 -15.48 0.89
N ASP A 106 16.58 -15.04 0.23
CA ASP A 106 16.69 -14.96 -1.23
C ASP A 106 15.63 -14.08 -1.91
N SER A 107 14.93 -13.23 -1.16
CA SER A 107 13.99 -12.26 -1.71
C SER A 107 14.71 -11.08 -2.37
N SER A 108 13.95 -10.25 -3.08
CA SER A 108 14.49 -9.00 -3.66
C SER A 108 15.03 -8.07 -2.59
N ALA A 109 14.35 -7.99 -1.43
CA ALA A 109 14.79 -7.18 -0.31
C ALA A 109 16.10 -7.70 0.31
N ASP A 110 16.22 -9.03 0.47
CA ASP A 110 17.44 -9.66 0.98
C ASP A 110 18.62 -9.38 0.07
N ARG A 111 18.47 -9.60 -1.24
CA ARG A 111 19.52 -9.30 -2.23
C ARG A 111 19.89 -7.82 -2.29
N ALA A 112 18.94 -6.92 -2.06
CA ALA A 112 19.18 -5.48 -2.00
C ALA A 112 19.85 -5.01 -0.71
N GLY A 113 19.98 -5.89 0.29
CA GLY A 113 20.65 -5.59 1.55
C GLY A 113 19.77 -4.90 2.59
N LEU A 114 18.43 -5.00 2.48
CA LEU A 114 17.54 -4.66 3.58
C LEU A 114 17.86 -5.56 4.79
N LYS A 115 17.61 -5.02 5.99
CA LYS A 115 17.82 -5.76 7.25
C LYS A 115 16.65 -5.56 8.19
N VAL A 116 16.41 -6.55 9.04
CA VAL A 116 15.50 -6.41 10.17
C VAL A 116 15.98 -5.24 11.06
N GLY A 117 15.06 -4.38 11.44
CA GLY A 117 15.32 -3.14 12.17
C GLY A 117 15.53 -1.91 11.27
N ASP A 118 15.55 -2.04 9.94
CA ASP A 118 15.51 -0.88 9.05
C ASP A 118 14.16 -0.18 9.17
N ILE A 119 14.18 1.14 9.15
CA ILE A 119 12.97 1.96 9.13
C ILE A 119 12.79 2.48 7.71
N VAL A 120 11.80 1.99 7.00
CA VAL A 120 11.44 2.50 5.66
C VAL A 120 10.79 3.86 5.82
N VAL A 121 11.37 4.88 5.20
CA VAL A 121 10.94 6.27 5.32
C VAL A 121 10.42 6.85 4.00
N ALA A 122 10.82 6.26 2.87
CA ALA A 122 10.30 6.61 1.55
C ALA A 122 10.38 5.40 0.60
N VAL A 123 9.53 5.41 -0.43
CA VAL A 123 9.60 4.50 -1.60
C VAL A 123 9.49 5.37 -2.84
N ASP A 124 10.43 5.23 -3.79
CA ASP A 124 10.60 6.11 -4.96
C ASP A 124 10.58 7.60 -4.57
N HIS A 125 11.35 7.94 -3.54
CA HIS A 125 11.47 9.29 -2.98
C HIS A 125 10.16 9.89 -2.45
N VAL A 126 9.06 9.10 -2.39
CA VAL A 126 7.80 9.53 -1.80
C VAL A 126 7.74 9.08 -0.35
N PRO A 127 7.63 10.00 0.61
CA PRO A 127 7.59 9.67 2.03
C PRO A 127 6.48 8.69 2.38
N VAL A 128 6.77 7.75 3.28
CA VAL A 128 5.81 6.83 3.89
C VAL A 128 5.70 7.10 5.38
N ARG A 129 4.48 7.06 5.94
CA ARG A 129 4.23 7.39 7.34
C ARG A 129 3.97 6.16 8.21
N ASN A 130 3.60 5.05 7.60
CA ASN A 130 3.23 3.81 8.26
C ASN A 130 3.55 2.61 7.37
N TRP A 131 3.44 1.41 7.92
CA TRP A 131 3.75 0.18 7.23
C TRP A 131 2.82 -0.08 6.02
N ILE A 132 1.53 0.23 6.16
CA ILE A 132 0.58 0.02 5.06
C ILE A 132 0.91 0.88 3.84
N SER A 133 1.42 2.10 4.05
CA SER A 133 1.89 2.95 2.95
C SER A 133 3.11 2.35 2.23
N VAL A 134 4.00 1.66 2.95
CA VAL A 134 5.12 0.91 2.36
C VAL A 134 4.58 -0.23 1.49
N VAL A 135 3.70 -1.06 2.06
CA VAL A 135 3.10 -2.22 1.36
C VAL A 135 2.38 -1.77 0.10
N ASN A 136 1.54 -0.74 0.17
CA ASN A 136 0.76 -0.26 -0.96
C ASN A 136 1.64 0.24 -2.10
N ARG A 137 2.72 0.98 -1.80
CA ARG A 137 3.63 1.48 -2.83
C ARG A 137 4.36 0.35 -3.54
N ILE A 138 4.85 -0.63 -2.79
CA ILE A 138 5.51 -1.81 -3.34
C ILE A 138 4.53 -2.64 -4.18
N ALA A 139 3.33 -2.88 -3.65
CA ALA A 139 2.33 -3.71 -4.31
C ALA A 139 1.76 -3.09 -5.59
N LEU A 140 1.72 -1.76 -5.69
CA LEU A 140 1.27 -1.03 -6.88
C LEU A 140 2.40 -0.74 -7.86
N ALA A 141 3.65 -0.96 -7.47
CA ALA A 141 4.78 -0.85 -8.37
C ALA A 141 4.75 -1.99 -9.40
N ARG A 142 5.27 -1.69 -10.59
CA ARG A 142 5.31 -2.66 -11.69
C ARG A 142 6.24 -3.82 -11.33
N VAL A 143 5.80 -5.04 -11.60
CA VAL A 143 6.68 -6.23 -11.54
C VAL A 143 7.87 -6.05 -12.48
N ASP A 144 9.04 -6.49 -12.05
CA ASP A 144 10.35 -6.32 -12.71
C ASP A 144 10.86 -4.86 -12.78
N ALA A 145 10.16 -3.91 -12.19
CA ALA A 145 10.71 -2.56 -12.03
C ALA A 145 11.63 -2.49 -10.81
N ASP A 146 12.66 -1.64 -10.90
CA ASP A 146 13.47 -1.27 -9.76
C ASP A 146 12.84 -0.07 -9.04
N VAL A 147 12.65 -0.21 -7.75
CA VAL A 147 12.19 0.87 -6.87
C VAL A 147 13.29 1.25 -5.89
N THR A 148 13.33 2.53 -5.53
CA THR A 148 14.25 3.01 -4.49
C THR A 148 13.54 2.96 -3.15
N VAL A 149 14.05 2.14 -2.23
CA VAL A 149 13.59 2.07 -0.84
C VAL A 149 14.57 2.85 0.03
N THR A 150 14.14 4.01 0.51
CA THR A 150 14.94 4.80 1.45
C THR A 150 14.71 4.30 2.86
N VAL A 151 15.78 3.87 3.52
CA VAL A 151 15.74 3.37 4.89
C VAL A 151 16.60 4.20 5.83
N GLU A 152 16.18 4.29 7.09
CA GLU A 152 17.02 4.73 8.18
C GLU A 152 17.53 3.51 8.94
N ARG A 153 18.86 3.38 9.05
CA ARG A 153 19.55 2.33 9.80
C ARG A 153 20.54 2.96 10.74
N LYS A 154 20.32 2.82 12.06
CA LYS A 154 21.18 3.41 13.10
C LYS A 154 21.37 4.93 12.91
N GLY A 155 20.31 5.64 12.56
CA GLY A 155 20.34 7.09 12.34
C GLY A 155 20.92 7.55 10.99
N VAL A 156 21.32 6.63 10.11
CA VAL A 156 21.85 6.94 8.77
C VAL A 156 20.80 6.60 7.72
N LEU A 157 20.51 7.56 6.84
CA LEU A 157 19.65 7.33 5.67
C LEU A 157 20.46 6.69 4.54
N SER A 158 19.85 5.70 3.89
CA SER A 158 20.44 5.01 2.73
C SER A 158 19.35 4.66 1.74
N ASP A 159 19.65 4.77 0.46
CA ASP A 159 18.80 4.34 -0.63
C ASP A 159 19.23 2.93 -1.08
N LEU A 160 18.26 2.02 -1.14
CA LEU A 160 18.44 0.66 -1.60
C LEU A 160 17.60 0.45 -2.85
N HIS A 161 18.22 -0.07 -3.91
CA HIS A 161 17.51 -0.40 -5.15
C HIS A 161 17.00 -1.84 -5.07
N VAL A 162 15.69 -1.99 -5.19
CA VAL A 162 15.01 -3.27 -4.99
C VAL A 162 14.14 -3.58 -6.20
N THR A 163 14.39 -4.72 -6.84
CA THR A 163 13.55 -5.17 -7.96
C THR A 163 12.23 -5.75 -7.44
N ILE A 164 11.12 -5.31 -7.98
CA ILE A 164 9.79 -5.79 -7.64
C ILE A 164 9.58 -7.18 -8.21
N ALA A 165 9.30 -8.16 -7.35
CA ALA A 165 8.89 -9.49 -7.76
C ALA A 165 7.36 -9.60 -7.85
N ALA A 166 6.86 -10.48 -8.70
CA ALA A 166 5.43 -10.82 -8.72
C ALA A 166 5.03 -11.52 -7.42
N THR A 167 3.87 -11.18 -6.90
CA THR A 167 3.24 -11.99 -5.84
C THR A 167 2.78 -13.29 -6.46
N PRO A 168 3.15 -14.49 -5.91
CA PRO A 168 2.66 -15.76 -6.41
C PRO A 168 1.13 -15.73 -6.47
N GLY A 169 0.59 -15.76 -7.69
CA GLY A 169 -0.85 -15.73 -7.90
C GLY A 169 -1.50 -16.96 -7.25
N LYS A 170 -2.63 -16.79 -6.56
CA LYS A 170 -3.55 -17.92 -6.37
C LYS A 170 -3.82 -18.50 -7.76
N PRO A 171 -3.75 -19.83 -7.96
CA PRO A 171 -4.05 -20.43 -9.27
C PRO A 171 -5.39 -19.87 -9.76
N ARG A 172 -5.41 -19.35 -10.97
CA ARG A 172 -6.65 -18.92 -11.63
C ARG A 172 -7.63 -20.09 -11.54
N GLN A 173 -8.68 -19.96 -10.74
CA GLN A 173 -9.86 -20.78 -10.94
C GLN A 173 -10.39 -20.37 -12.32
N THR A 174 -10.05 -21.15 -13.32
CA THR A 174 -10.69 -21.11 -14.62
C THR A 174 -12.19 -21.32 -14.38
N ARG A 175 -12.97 -20.24 -14.48
CA ARG A 175 -14.41 -20.32 -14.65
C ARG A 175 -14.65 -21.04 -15.99
N GLY A 176 -14.48 -22.37 -15.97
CA GLY A 176 -14.92 -23.26 -17.02
C GLY A 176 -16.39 -23.57 -16.80
N GLN A 177 -17.21 -23.12 -17.75
CA GLN A 177 -18.45 -23.73 -18.16
C GLN A 177 -19.49 -24.08 -17.08
N GLN A 178 -20.41 -23.15 -16.84
CA GLN A 178 -21.77 -23.49 -16.46
C GLN A 178 -22.74 -22.59 -17.25
N TYR A 179 -22.88 -22.85 -18.52
CA TYR A 179 -24.08 -22.54 -19.34
C TYR A 179 -24.29 -23.75 -20.25
N GLN A 180 -25.02 -24.74 -19.75
CA GLN A 180 -25.86 -25.65 -20.49
C GLN A 180 -27.24 -25.70 -19.83
#